data_44ae25d20c979e7a70552bff68c53ee1
#
_entry.id   44ae25d20c979e7a70552bff68c53ee1
#
_cell.length_a   1.000
_cell.length_b   1.000
_cell.length_c   1.000
_cell.angle_alpha   90.00
_cell.angle_beta   90.00
_cell.angle_gamma   90.00
#
_symmetry.space_group_name_H-M   'P 1'
#
loop_
_entity.id
_entity.type
_entity.pdbx_description
1 polymer ?
#
loop_
_entity_poly.entity_id
_entity_poly.type
_entity_poly.pdbx_seq_one_letter_code
_entity_poly.pdbx_strand_id
1 'polypeptide(L)'
;MKYMGSKRKLLKKGLGDLLRQEMRKASRFVDLFSGSGVVSRFVASRFNKKVVSVDLQLFSSVISAAYICRTKKIKGSVIVDTWIEAAKRDYASSRERAIVDEWSDSCGDKKLFKKDVLFARKLCAKHICDGVTWNAYGGYYLSPRQALQVDCLLRTLPSEFRTECLAALISTVSKTVAAPGHTAQPFQPTRDALPYIEEAWRRDVFCGVERDFKEIAKRHSRVCGQVVCGDAQTFVEEQLQDGDLVFIDPPYSGVQYSRFYHVLETVAKRTRVTVSGKGRYPSFVERPQSAFSNKGTSEEAVGKLLVALSKKRVVAVVTFPCELCSNGLSGRKIGDEARKLFEVTEIQRRNDFSTLGGNNTIRDARQKTTELILVLRHKKHCVIKS
;
A
#
# COMPACT_ATOMS: atom_id res chain seq x y z
N MET A 1 -5.30 0.31 7.00
CA MET A 1 -5.22 0.60 5.56
C MET A 1 -5.89 -0.53 4.78
N LYS A 2 -6.67 -0.20 3.76
CA LYS A 2 -7.18 -1.13 2.75
C LYS A 2 -6.06 -1.37 1.74
N TYR A 3 -5.71 -2.63 1.46
CA TYR A 3 -4.66 -2.99 0.50
C TYR A 3 -4.99 -4.34 -0.13
N MET A 4 -4.87 -4.42 -1.46
CA MET A 4 -5.10 -5.63 -2.22
C MET A 4 -3.97 -6.62 -2.00
N GLY A 5 -4.28 -7.92 -1.97
CA GLY A 5 -3.27 -8.95 -1.79
C GLY A 5 -2.62 -9.00 -0.41
N SER A 6 -3.22 -8.36 0.61
CA SER A 6 -2.66 -8.38 1.96
C SER A 6 -2.48 -9.80 2.50
N LYS A 7 -1.25 -10.17 2.85
CA LYS A 7 -0.87 -11.51 3.34
C LYS A 7 -1.32 -11.83 4.78
N ARG A 8 -2.18 -10.99 5.39
CA ARG A 8 -2.67 -11.20 6.78
C ARG A 8 -3.31 -12.58 6.99
N LYS A 9 -4.12 -13.03 6.03
CA LYS A 9 -4.75 -14.36 6.10
C LYS A 9 -3.71 -15.45 5.91
N LEU A 10 -2.80 -15.30 4.96
CA LEU A 10 -1.76 -16.27 4.63
C LEU A 10 -0.76 -16.44 5.78
N LEU A 11 -0.41 -15.36 6.48
CA LEU A 11 0.42 -15.42 7.69
C LEU A 11 -0.20 -16.29 8.80
N LYS A 12 -1.53 -16.34 8.88
CA LYS A 12 -2.26 -17.21 9.82
C LYS A 12 -2.43 -18.65 9.30
N LYS A 13 -2.29 -18.86 8.01
CA LYS A 13 -2.51 -20.13 7.31
C LYS A 13 -1.21 -20.84 6.92
N GLY A 14 -0.12 -20.67 7.68
CA GLY A 14 1.13 -21.39 7.53
C GLY A 14 2.32 -20.57 7.04
N LEU A 15 2.12 -19.45 6.31
CA LEU A 15 3.26 -18.58 5.94
C LEU A 15 3.99 -18.06 7.18
N GLY A 16 3.27 -17.72 8.26
CA GLY A 16 3.87 -17.25 9.49
C GLY A 16 4.76 -18.29 10.18
N ASP A 17 4.39 -19.56 10.12
CA ASP A 17 5.17 -20.67 10.69
C ASP A 17 6.41 -20.97 9.84
N LEU A 18 6.25 -20.95 8.51
CA LEU A 18 7.37 -21.06 7.59
C LEU A 18 8.40 -19.95 7.84
N LEU A 19 7.95 -18.70 7.91
CA LEU A 19 8.86 -17.58 8.20
C LEU A 19 9.52 -17.71 9.56
N ARG A 20 8.83 -18.25 10.59
CA ARG A 20 9.45 -18.53 11.90
C ARG A 20 10.56 -19.58 11.79
N GLN A 21 10.35 -20.60 10.99
CA GLN A 21 11.34 -21.65 10.77
C GLN A 21 12.60 -21.10 10.06
N GLU A 22 12.41 -20.42 8.94
CA GLU A 22 13.51 -19.89 8.13
C GLU A 22 14.28 -18.77 8.83
N MET A 23 13.57 -17.91 9.59
CA MET A 23 14.21 -16.81 10.35
C MET A 23 15.18 -17.28 11.42
N ARG A 24 15.11 -18.53 11.89
CA ARG A 24 16.08 -19.06 12.87
C ARG A 24 17.50 -19.04 12.33
N LYS A 25 17.67 -19.31 11.05
CA LYS A 25 18.96 -19.41 10.35
C LYS A 25 19.36 -18.12 9.63
N ALA A 26 18.42 -17.22 9.37
CA ALA A 26 18.65 -16.00 8.63
C ALA A 26 19.42 -14.95 9.46
N SER A 27 20.24 -14.14 8.80
CA SER A 27 20.93 -12.99 9.40
C SER A 27 20.02 -11.77 9.48
N ARG A 28 19.25 -11.47 8.41
CA ARG A 28 18.24 -10.43 8.34
C ARG A 28 17.07 -10.86 7.44
N PHE A 29 15.99 -10.12 7.50
CA PHE A 29 14.81 -10.32 6.65
C PHE A 29 14.70 -9.21 5.62
N VAL A 30 14.45 -9.55 4.37
CA VAL A 30 14.25 -8.60 3.26
C VAL A 30 12.88 -8.84 2.62
N ASP A 31 12.01 -7.84 2.61
CA ASP A 31 10.68 -7.86 1.98
C ASP A 31 10.75 -7.00 0.72
N LEU A 32 10.86 -7.64 -0.46
CA LEU A 32 11.14 -6.95 -1.73
C LEU A 32 9.94 -6.24 -2.35
N PHE A 33 8.72 -6.61 -1.95
CA PHE A 33 7.47 -6.01 -2.44
C PHE A 33 6.56 -5.75 -1.25
N SER A 34 6.99 -4.87 -0.35
CA SER A 34 6.42 -4.77 1.00
C SER A 34 4.97 -4.30 1.05
N GLY A 35 4.50 -3.56 0.06
CA GLY A 35 3.13 -3.09 -0.05
C GLY A 35 2.62 -2.44 1.24
N SER A 36 1.67 -3.08 1.91
CA SER A 36 1.15 -2.60 3.20
C SER A 36 2.04 -2.85 4.41
N GLY A 37 3.24 -3.40 4.22
CA GLY A 37 4.20 -3.74 5.28
C GLY A 37 3.73 -4.82 6.26
N VAL A 38 2.76 -5.65 5.88
CA VAL A 38 2.18 -6.64 6.80
C VAL A 38 3.16 -7.74 7.15
N VAL A 39 3.94 -8.24 6.18
CA VAL A 39 4.94 -9.30 6.40
C VAL A 39 6.14 -8.73 7.12
N SER A 40 6.67 -7.58 6.67
CA SER A 40 7.75 -6.86 7.35
C SER A 40 7.44 -6.64 8.83
N ARG A 41 6.22 -6.15 9.18
CA ARG A 41 5.79 -5.94 10.57
C ARG A 41 5.66 -7.24 11.36
N PHE A 42 5.19 -8.31 10.73
CA PHE A 42 5.08 -9.62 11.36
C PHE A 42 6.45 -10.10 11.82
N VAL A 43 7.46 -9.99 10.97
CA VAL A 43 8.84 -10.38 11.31
C VAL A 43 9.46 -9.42 12.31
N ALA A 44 9.40 -8.12 12.07
CA ALA A 44 10.01 -7.09 12.91
C ALA A 44 9.52 -7.12 14.38
N SER A 45 8.25 -7.45 14.59
CA SER A 45 7.68 -7.53 15.95
C SER A 45 8.02 -8.81 16.71
N ARG A 46 8.57 -9.85 16.06
CA ARG A 46 8.76 -11.18 16.63
C ARG A 46 10.21 -11.62 16.76
N PHE A 47 11.07 -11.12 15.88
CA PHE A 47 12.46 -11.58 15.80
C PHE A 47 13.44 -10.46 16.12
N ASN A 48 14.54 -10.81 16.83
CA ASN A 48 15.66 -9.90 17.10
C ASN A 48 16.60 -9.87 15.88
N LYS A 49 16.03 -9.57 14.71
CA LYS A 49 16.74 -9.52 13.43
C LYS A 49 16.34 -8.23 12.70
N LYS A 50 17.29 -7.64 11.98
CA LYS A 50 17.03 -6.45 11.15
C LYS A 50 16.07 -6.83 10.03
N VAL A 51 15.05 -5.99 9.80
CA VAL A 51 14.12 -6.10 8.69
C VAL A 51 14.39 -4.98 7.71
N VAL A 52 14.52 -5.32 6.44
CA VAL A 52 14.59 -4.36 5.32
C VAL A 52 13.31 -4.50 4.51
N SER A 53 12.61 -3.39 4.33
CA SER A 53 11.36 -3.31 3.56
C SER A 53 11.62 -2.49 2.29
N VAL A 54 11.40 -3.08 1.13
CA VAL A 54 11.62 -2.46 -0.17
C VAL A 54 10.28 -2.31 -0.88
N ASP A 55 9.99 -1.17 -1.43
CA ASP A 55 8.82 -0.94 -2.28
C ASP A 55 9.07 0.22 -3.23
N LEU A 56 8.49 0.13 -4.42
CA LEU A 56 8.61 1.15 -5.45
C LEU A 56 7.80 2.41 -5.12
N GLN A 57 6.79 2.32 -4.26
CA GLN A 57 5.88 3.41 -3.91
C GLN A 57 6.22 4.02 -2.54
N LEU A 58 6.30 5.34 -2.49
CA LEU A 58 6.67 6.08 -1.28
C LEU A 58 5.66 5.88 -0.14
N PHE A 59 4.34 5.84 -0.43
CA PHE A 59 3.34 5.61 0.63
C PHE A 59 3.56 4.28 1.36
N SER A 60 3.96 3.25 0.63
CA SER A 60 4.29 1.91 1.13
C SER A 60 5.50 1.98 2.06
N SER A 61 6.54 2.69 1.61
CA SER A 61 7.76 2.95 2.39
C SER A 61 7.46 3.72 3.68
N VAL A 62 6.65 4.77 3.63
CA VAL A 62 6.21 5.54 4.82
C VAL A 62 5.45 4.64 5.81
N ILE A 63 4.51 3.84 5.32
CA ILE A 63 3.77 2.89 6.17
C ILE A 63 4.72 1.88 6.83
N SER A 64 5.64 1.30 6.09
CA SER A 64 6.60 0.33 6.64
C SER A 64 7.51 0.99 7.66
N ALA A 65 8.08 2.16 7.35
CA ALA A 65 8.98 2.90 8.25
C ALA A 65 8.35 3.21 9.60
N ALA A 66 7.09 3.64 9.62
CA ALA A 66 6.37 3.94 10.86
C ALA A 66 6.30 2.74 11.84
N TYR A 67 6.50 1.51 11.36
CA TYR A 67 6.47 0.32 12.20
C TYR A 67 7.84 -0.30 12.44
N ILE A 68 8.74 -0.30 11.44
CA ILE A 68 9.99 -1.07 11.55
C ILE A 68 11.21 -0.24 11.89
N CYS A 69 11.17 1.10 11.69
CA CYS A 69 12.33 1.97 11.93
C CYS A 69 12.42 2.52 13.38
N ARG A 70 11.60 2.02 14.29
CA ARG A 70 11.70 2.37 15.71
C ARG A 70 11.54 1.15 16.60
N THR A 71 12.16 1.19 17.78
CA THR A 71 12.22 0.06 18.73
C THR A 71 11.42 0.29 20.01
N LYS A 72 10.79 1.46 20.15
CA LYS A 72 9.99 1.82 21.33
C LYS A 72 8.58 2.24 20.93
N LYS A 73 7.61 1.99 21.80
CA LYS A 73 6.26 2.56 21.66
C LYS A 73 6.32 4.08 21.79
N ILE A 74 5.47 4.78 21.07
CA ILE A 74 5.25 6.20 21.31
C ILE A 74 4.32 6.31 22.53
N LYS A 75 4.77 7.02 23.54
CA LYS A 75 4.01 7.23 24.79
C LYS A 75 3.13 8.47 24.65
N GLY A 76 1.86 8.34 25.07
CA GLY A 76 0.92 9.45 25.09
C GLY A 76 0.29 9.76 23.72
N SER A 77 -0.76 10.57 23.76
CA SER A 77 -1.46 11.06 22.57
C SER A 77 -1.13 12.53 22.25
N VAL A 78 -0.36 13.19 23.11
CA VAL A 78 -0.11 14.64 23.04
C VAL A 78 0.29 15.12 21.64
N ILE A 79 1.17 14.39 20.97
CA ILE A 79 1.64 14.75 19.62
C ILE A 79 0.49 14.75 18.61
N VAL A 80 -0.33 13.68 18.59
CA VAL A 80 -1.45 13.61 17.66
C VAL A 80 -2.54 14.61 18.00
N ASP A 81 -2.78 14.83 19.30
CA ASP A 81 -3.78 15.79 19.76
C ASP A 81 -3.34 17.22 19.39
N THR A 82 -2.09 17.60 19.65
CA THR A 82 -1.52 18.90 19.27
C THR A 82 -1.54 19.10 17.75
N TRP A 83 -1.19 18.08 17.00
CA TRP A 83 -1.23 18.13 15.53
C TRP A 83 -2.65 18.32 14.99
N ILE A 84 -3.61 17.57 15.50
CA ILE A 84 -5.02 17.70 15.11
C ILE A 84 -5.56 19.09 15.45
N GLU A 85 -5.24 19.61 16.63
CA GLU A 85 -5.65 20.97 17.02
C GLU A 85 -5.00 22.05 16.13
N ALA A 86 -3.74 21.88 15.75
CA ALA A 86 -3.09 22.77 14.79
C ALA A 86 -3.79 22.70 13.41
N ALA A 87 -4.13 21.49 12.94
CA ALA A 87 -4.84 21.31 11.67
C ALA A 87 -6.28 21.86 11.71
N LYS A 88 -6.97 21.76 12.85
CA LYS A 88 -8.30 22.38 13.04
C LYS A 88 -8.24 23.90 13.01
N ARG A 89 -7.20 24.52 13.63
CA ARG A 89 -6.99 25.97 13.54
C ARG A 89 -6.70 26.41 12.10
N ASP A 90 -5.83 25.68 11.40
CA ASP A 90 -5.54 25.93 9.99
C ASP A 90 -6.79 25.79 9.11
N TYR A 91 -7.61 24.75 9.37
CA TYR A 91 -8.91 24.58 8.71
C TYR A 91 -9.86 25.76 8.99
N ALA A 92 -9.95 26.20 10.24
CA ALA A 92 -10.83 27.29 10.66
C ALA A 92 -10.46 28.64 10.01
N SER A 93 -9.17 28.88 9.77
CA SER A 93 -8.63 30.10 9.17
C SER A 93 -8.49 30.02 7.64
N SER A 94 -8.74 28.85 7.03
CA SER A 94 -8.57 28.70 5.58
C SER A 94 -9.65 29.43 4.79
N ARG A 95 -9.26 30.03 3.66
CA ARG A 95 -10.19 30.69 2.73
C ARG A 95 -11.20 29.72 2.13
N GLU A 96 -10.82 28.47 1.97
CA GLU A 96 -11.63 27.41 1.40
C GLU A 96 -12.74 26.95 2.35
N ARG A 97 -12.68 27.32 3.65
CA ARG A 97 -13.71 26.96 4.61
C ARG A 97 -15.10 27.47 4.21
N ALA A 98 -15.22 28.73 3.81
CA ALA A 98 -16.48 29.29 3.36
C ALA A 98 -17.08 28.50 2.20
N ILE A 99 -16.24 28.02 1.29
CA ILE A 99 -16.61 27.19 0.14
C ILE A 99 -17.10 25.80 0.60
N VAL A 100 -16.45 25.22 1.61
CA VAL A 100 -16.86 23.96 2.22
C VAL A 100 -18.20 24.11 2.94
N ASP A 101 -18.38 25.23 3.64
CA ASP A 101 -19.63 25.53 4.37
C ASP A 101 -20.80 25.68 3.37
N GLU A 102 -20.64 26.43 2.26
CA GLU A 102 -21.61 26.54 1.18
C GLU A 102 -22.03 25.15 0.63
N TRP A 103 -21.07 24.26 0.38
CA TRP A 103 -21.36 22.90 -0.05
C TRP A 103 -22.09 22.10 1.02
N SER A 104 -21.66 22.22 2.28
CA SER A 104 -22.26 21.52 3.41
C SER A 104 -23.70 21.94 3.66
N ASP A 105 -23.99 23.23 3.58
CA ASP A 105 -25.32 23.79 3.75
C ASP A 105 -26.25 23.33 2.64
N SER A 106 -25.73 23.19 1.41
CA SER A 106 -26.53 22.71 0.27
C SER A 106 -26.92 21.22 0.41
N CYS A 107 -26.07 20.41 1.05
CA CYS A 107 -26.30 18.97 1.24
C CYS A 107 -27.00 18.67 2.57
N GLY A 108 -26.71 19.43 3.62
CA GLY A 108 -27.19 19.22 5.00
C GLY A 108 -26.86 17.83 5.53
N ASP A 109 -27.55 17.42 6.61
CA ASP A 109 -27.54 16.02 7.10
C ASP A 109 -28.44 15.09 6.28
N LYS A 110 -28.99 15.60 5.17
CA LYS A 110 -29.87 14.88 4.27
C LYS A 110 -29.10 13.83 3.44
N LYS A 111 -29.86 12.92 2.84
CA LYS A 111 -29.34 11.95 1.89
C LYS A 111 -28.60 12.66 0.74
N LEU A 112 -27.42 12.16 0.39
CA LEU A 112 -26.61 12.69 -0.71
C LEU A 112 -27.25 12.37 -2.06
N PHE A 113 -27.39 13.39 -2.92
CA PHE A 113 -27.90 13.24 -4.27
C PHE A 113 -26.79 13.45 -5.32
N LYS A 114 -27.05 12.99 -6.54
CA LYS A 114 -26.14 13.18 -7.68
C LYS A 114 -25.77 14.66 -7.90
N LYS A 115 -26.71 15.57 -7.76
CA LYS A 115 -26.48 17.01 -7.90
C LYS A 115 -25.45 17.55 -6.91
N ASP A 116 -25.46 17.04 -5.67
CA ASP A 116 -24.56 17.48 -4.59
C ASP A 116 -23.10 17.02 -4.86
N VAL A 117 -22.93 15.80 -5.38
CA VAL A 117 -21.63 15.31 -5.84
C VAL A 117 -21.11 16.12 -7.02
N LEU A 118 -21.96 16.43 -8.00
CA LEU A 118 -21.57 17.25 -9.14
C LEU A 118 -21.25 18.69 -8.73
N PHE A 119 -21.97 19.24 -7.76
CA PHE A 119 -21.70 20.55 -7.19
C PHE A 119 -20.34 20.55 -6.49
N ALA A 120 -20.04 19.57 -5.61
CA ALA A 120 -18.72 19.39 -4.98
C ALA A 120 -17.58 19.38 -6.01
N ARG A 121 -17.75 18.66 -7.12
CA ARG A 121 -16.75 18.60 -8.21
C ARG A 121 -16.52 19.95 -8.86
N LYS A 122 -17.60 20.68 -9.19
CA LYS A 122 -17.52 22.02 -9.77
C LYS A 122 -16.86 22.99 -8.80
N LEU A 123 -17.22 22.92 -7.53
CA LEU A 123 -16.70 23.77 -6.49
C LEU A 123 -15.19 23.64 -6.33
N CYS A 124 -14.68 22.41 -6.17
CA CYS A 124 -13.24 22.14 -6.07
C CYS A 124 -12.48 22.51 -7.37
N ALA A 125 -13.11 22.35 -8.54
CA ALA A 125 -12.49 22.72 -9.82
C ALA A 125 -12.42 24.24 -10.04
N LYS A 126 -13.43 24.99 -9.55
CA LYS A 126 -13.48 26.44 -9.69
C LYS A 126 -12.51 27.16 -8.74
N HIS A 127 -12.34 26.63 -7.53
CA HIS A 127 -11.54 27.24 -6.47
C HIS A 127 -10.22 26.50 -6.30
N ILE A 128 -9.27 26.80 -7.17
CA ILE A 128 -7.91 26.23 -7.09
C ILE A 128 -7.16 26.86 -5.91
N CYS A 129 -6.59 26.02 -5.07
CA CYS A 129 -5.78 26.43 -3.91
C CYS A 129 -4.43 25.69 -3.88
N ASP A 130 -3.61 25.97 -2.88
CA ASP A 130 -2.32 25.30 -2.67
C ASP A 130 -2.45 23.89 -2.07
N GLY A 131 -3.68 23.40 -1.95
CA GLY A 131 -3.94 22.05 -1.43
C GLY A 131 -3.45 20.95 -2.34
N VAL A 132 -2.89 19.92 -1.74
CA VAL A 132 -2.38 18.73 -2.41
C VAL A 132 -3.52 17.84 -2.89
N THR A 133 -4.54 17.64 -2.03
CA THR A 133 -5.66 16.74 -2.31
C THR A 133 -6.90 17.46 -2.82
N TRP A 134 -7.08 18.74 -2.47
CA TRP A 134 -8.22 19.53 -2.93
C TRP A 134 -8.32 19.57 -4.45
N ASN A 135 -7.26 20.02 -5.13
CA ASN A 135 -7.27 20.18 -6.58
C ASN A 135 -7.34 18.85 -7.33
N ALA A 136 -6.65 17.85 -6.79
CA ALA A 136 -6.54 16.56 -7.45
C ALA A 136 -7.76 15.65 -7.19
N TYR A 137 -8.29 15.62 -5.98
CA TYR A 137 -9.20 14.57 -5.53
C TYR A 137 -10.48 15.07 -4.86
N GLY A 138 -10.61 16.37 -4.57
CA GLY A 138 -11.80 16.98 -3.99
C GLY A 138 -13.03 16.81 -4.90
N GLY A 139 -14.17 16.44 -4.31
CA GLY A 139 -15.41 16.13 -5.03
C GLY A 139 -15.42 14.78 -5.76
N TYR A 140 -14.32 14.02 -5.71
CA TYR A 140 -14.17 12.69 -6.34
C TYR A 140 -13.93 11.60 -5.29
N TYR A 141 -12.67 11.47 -4.84
CA TYR A 141 -12.29 10.51 -3.80
C TYR A 141 -12.64 11.00 -2.40
N LEU A 142 -12.51 12.29 -2.19
CA LEU A 142 -12.77 12.98 -0.92
C LEU A 142 -13.86 14.03 -1.14
N SER A 143 -14.70 14.25 -0.13
CA SER A 143 -15.57 15.42 -0.13
C SER A 143 -14.72 16.70 -0.07
N PRO A 144 -15.26 17.90 -0.40
CA PRO A 144 -14.55 19.16 -0.24
C PRO A 144 -14.01 19.33 1.19
N ARG A 145 -14.83 19.03 2.22
CA ARG A 145 -14.44 19.07 3.63
C ARG A 145 -13.25 18.15 3.90
N GLN A 146 -13.33 16.90 3.48
CA GLN A 146 -12.27 15.92 3.72
C GLN A 146 -10.96 16.28 3.01
N ALA A 147 -11.03 16.77 1.78
CA ALA A 147 -9.86 17.22 1.03
C ALA A 147 -9.16 18.37 1.75
N LEU A 148 -9.92 19.38 2.21
CA LEU A 148 -9.37 20.49 2.98
C LEU A 148 -8.77 20.02 4.32
N GLN A 149 -9.44 19.11 5.05
CA GLN A 149 -8.90 18.52 6.29
C GLN A 149 -7.57 17.78 6.07
N VAL A 150 -7.47 17.00 4.99
CA VAL A 150 -6.22 16.30 4.63
C VAL A 150 -5.11 17.31 4.32
N ASP A 151 -5.43 18.37 3.57
CA ASP A 151 -4.45 19.40 3.22
C ASP A 151 -3.99 20.20 4.45
N CYS A 152 -4.89 20.52 5.39
CA CYS A 152 -4.53 21.14 6.67
C CYS A 152 -3.61 20.24 7.52
N LEU A 153 -3.91 18.94 7.59
CA LEU A 153 -3.04 17.96 8.26
C LEU A 153 -1.66 17.85 7.62
N LEU A 154 -1.58 17.95 6.30
CA LEU A 154 -0.29 17.94 5.58
C LEU A 154 0.53 19.22 5.84
N ARG A 155 -0.10 20.40 5.89
CA ARG A 155 0.56 21.68 6.17
C ARG A 155 1.10 21.75 7.59
N THR A 156 0.34 21.22 8.54
CA THR A 156 0.67 21.23 9.98
C THR A 156 1.41 20.00 10.47
N LEU A 157 1.88 19.14 9.55
CA LEU A 157 2.55 17.89 9.89
C LEU A 157 3.76 18.13 10.79
N PRO A 158 3.80 17.57 12.02
CA PRO A 158 4.85 17.84 12.99
C PRO A 158 6.21 17.32 12.54
N SER A 159 7.28 17.91 13.05
CA SER A 159 8.66 17.42 12.84
C SER A 159 8.92 16.15 13.62
N GLU A 160 8.46 16.11 14.87
CA GLU A 160 8.55 14.93 15.73
C GLU A 160 7.55 13.86 15.30
N PHE A 161 7.97 12.61 15.25
CA PHE A 161 7.19 11.46 14.77
C PHE A 161 6.49 11.70 13.41
N ARG A 162 7.16 12.48 12.56
CA ARG A 162 6.64 12.86 11.24
C ARG A 162 6.19 11.66 10.40
N THR A 163 6.99 10.62 10.41
CA THR A 163 6.71 9.38 9.64
C THR A 163 5.46 8.69 10.14
N GLU A 164 5.28 8.61 11.46
CA GLU A 164 4.13 7.97 12.09
C GLU A 164 2.85 8.78 11.88
N CYS A 165 2.94 10.10 11.97
CA CYS A 165 1.84 11.02 11.67
C CYS A 165 1.42 10.90 10.19
N LEU A 166 2.38 10.94 9.27
CA LEU A 166 2.11 10.77 7.84
C LEU A 166 1.54 9.39 7.53
N ALA A 167 2.04 8.33 8.15
CA ALA A 167 1.50 6.97 8.01
C ALA A 167 0.06 6.86 8.55
N ALA A 168 -0.25 7.55 9.65
CA ALA A 168 -1.61 7.62 10.17
C ALA A 168 -2.55 8.32 9.19
N LEU A 169 -2.13 9.45 8.61
CA LEU A 169 -2.89 10.17 7.60
C LEU A 169 -3.12 9.31 6.33
N ILE A 170 -2.09 8.69 5.78
CA ILE A 170 -2.19 7.77 4.63
C ILE A 170 -3.16 6.62 4.94
N SER A 171 -3.06 6.02 6.13
CA SER A 171 -3.95 4.93 6.57
C SER A 171 -5.41 5.40 6.68
N THR A 172 -5.63 6.62 7.14
CA THR A 172 -6.96 7.23 7.25
C THR A 172 -7.51 7.51 5.85
N VAL A 173 -6.76 8.19 4.99
CA VAL A 173 -7.17 8.48 3.60
C VAL A 173 -7.55 7.19 2.86
N SER A 174 -6.75 6.12 2.99
CA SER A 174 -7.08 4.80 2.42
C SER A 174 -8.44 4.23 2.84
N LYS A 175 -8.96 4.61 4.01
CA LYS A 175 -10.26 4.17 4.52
C LYS A 175 -11.38 5.15 4.18
N THR A 176 -11.02 6.41 3.94
CA THR A 176 -11.96 7.54 3.74
C THR A 176 -12.38 7.67 2.28
N VAL A 177 -11.50 7.38 1.32
CA VAL A 177 -11.79 7.56 -0.11
C VAL A 177 -13.06 6.88 -0.58
N ALA A 178 -13.86 7.58 -1.38
CA ALA A 178 -15.06 7.07 -2.04
C ALA A 178 -14.70 6.20 -3.25
N ALA A 179 -14.16 5.01 -2.99
CA ALA A 179 -13.69 4.07 -4.00
C ALA A 179 -13.75 2.62 -3.50
N PRO A 180 -13.81 1.61 -4.39
CA PRO A 180 -14.02 0.20 -4.05
C PRO A 180 -12.76 -0.49 -3.50
N GLY A 181 -12.18 -0.02 -2.38
CA GLY A 181 -11.04 -0.66 -1.70
C GLY A 181 -9.66 -0.28 -2.20
N HIS A 182 -9.55 0.39 -3.33
CA HIS A 182 -8.33 0.97 -3.93
C HIS A 182 -8.68 2.28 -4.62
N THR A 183 -7.68 3.06 -5.05
CA THR A 183 -7.92 4.37 -5.66
C THR A 183 -7.84 4.38 -7.19
N ALA A 184 -8.09 3.25 -7.87
CA ALA A 184 -8.05 3.21 -9.33
C ALA A 184 -9.11 4.11 -9.98
N GLN A 185 -10.32 4.11 -9.45
CA GLN A 185 -11.37 5.03 -9.87
C GLN A 185 -12.27 5.40 -8.70
N PRO A 186 -12.69 6.67 -8.57
CA PRO A 186 -13.69 7.06 -7.59
C PRO A 186 -15.07 6.55 -8.04
N PHE A 187 -15.93 6.30 -7.09
CA PHE A 187 -17.33 6.01 -7.40
C PHE A 187 -17.92 7.13 -8.26
N GLN A 188 -18.64 6.74 -9.33
CA GLN A 188 -19.45 7.69 -10.08
C GLN A 188 -20.80 7.86 -9.37
N PRO A 189 -21.42 9.05 -9.40
CA PRO A 189 -22.65 9.33 -8.67
C PRO A 189 -23.88 8.70 -9.37
N THR A 190 -23.87 7.38 -9.52
CA THR A 190 -24.99 6.57 -9.96
C THR A 190 -25.90 6.25 -8.77
N ARG A 191 -27.16 5.89 -9.02
CA ARG A 191 -28.13 5.52 -7.98
C ARG A 191 -27.55 4.49 -6.99
N ASP A 192 -26.86 3.46 -7.51
CA ASP A 192 -26.32 2.37 -6.71
C ASP A 192 -25.04 2.74 -5.97
N ALA A 193 -24.27 3.70 -6.47
CA ALA A 193 -23.00 4.13 -5.87
C ALA A 193 -23.14 5.29 -4.86
N LEU A 194 -24.24 6.06 -4.95
CA LEU A 194 -24.46 7.19 -4.03
C LEU A 194 -24.39 6.82 -2.55
N PRO A 195 -24.97 5.69 -2.08
CA PRO A 195 -24.86 5.30 -0.67
C PRO A 195 -23.40 5.08 -0.22
N TYR A 196 -22.55 4.52 -1.10
CA TYR A 196 -21.12 4.30 -0.79
C TYR A 196 -20.33 5.61 -0.81
N ILE A 197 -20.69 6.57 -1.67
CA ILE A 197 -20.07 7.92 -1.67
C ILE A 197 -20.46 8.63 -0.36
N GLU A 198 -21.74 8.60 -0.01
CA GLU A 198 -22.24 9.22 1.22
C GLU A 198 -21.57 8.65 2.46
N GLU A 199 -21.54 7.33 2.60
CA GLU A 199 -20.84 6.67 3.70
C GLU A 199 -19.36 7.08 3.78
N ALA A 200 -18.66 7.12 2.63
CA ALA A 200 -17.27 7.52 2.57
C ALA A 200 -17.06 8.99 2.96
N TRP A 201 -17.90 9.89 2.43
CA TRP A 201 -17.78 11.33 2.64
C TRP A 201 -18.22 11.82 4.02
N ARG A 202 -18.99 11.00 4.76
CA ARG A 202 -19.35 11.26 6.17
C ARG A 202 -18.25 10.86 7.18
N ARG A 203 -17.20 10.16 6.74
CA ARG A 203 -16.11 9.76 7.64
C ARG A 203 -15.31 10.97 8.05
N ASP A 204 -15.13 11.15 9.37
CA ASP A 204 -14.30 12.20 9.93
C ASP A 204 -12.82 11.88 9.78
N VAL A 205 -12.05 12.80 9.18
CA VAL A 205 -10.62 12.61 8.91
C VAL A 205 -9.81 12.80 10.20
N PHE A 206 -10.15 13.77 11.06
CA PHE A 206 -9.41 14.03 12.30
C PHE A 206 -9.53 12.84 13.27
N CYS A 207 -10.76 12.38 13.51
CA CYS A 207 -10.99 11.16 14.31
C CYS A 207 -10.30 9.93 13.71
N GLY A 208 -10.27 9.85 12.37
CA GLY A 208 -9.58 8.79 11.65
C GLY A 208 -8.07 8.78 11.90
N VAL A 209 -7.44 9.94 11.82
CA VAL A 209 -6.00 10.13 12.05
C VAL A 209 -5.63 9.83 13.50
N GLU A 210 -6.40 10.32 14.46
CA GLU A 210 -6.20 10.04 15.87
C GLU A 210 -6.19 8.52 16.16
N ARG A 211 -7.23 7.84 15.70
CA ARG A 211 -7.35 6.37 15.84
C ARG A 211 -6.18 5.64 15.19
N ASP A 212 -5.81 6.01 13.96
CA ASP A 212 -4.78 5.31 13.22
C ASP A 212 -3.38 5.60 13.79
N PHE A 213 -3.13 6.81 14.29
CA PHE A 213 -1.90 7.13 15.01
C PHE A 213 -1.79 6.31 16.31
N LYS A 214 -2.85 6.26 17.12
CA LYS A 214 -2.88 5.46 18.36
C LYS A 214 -2.56 3.98 18.08
N GLU A 215 -3.03 3.44 16.96
CA GLU A 215 -2.71 2.05 16.55
C GLU A 215 -1.25 1.88 16.07
N ILE A 216 -0.67 2.89 15.41
CA ILE A 216 0.74 2.90 15.01
C ILE A 216 1.63 3.03 16.24
N ALA A 217 1.30 3.96 17.14
CA ALA A 217 2.07 4.27 18.35
C ALA A 217 2.33 3.06 19.26
N LYS A 218 1.34 2.15 19.36
CA LYS A 218 1.42 0.92 20.17
C LYS A 218 2.42 -0.11 19.66
N ARG A 219 2.83 -0.04 18.39
CA ARG A 219 3.60 -1.09 17.71
C ARG A 219 4.98 -0.59 17.37
N HIS A 220 5.95 -1.46 17.48
CA HIS A 220 7.35 -1.18 17.15
C HIS A 220 8.06 -2.46 16.72
N SER A 221 9.24 -2.33 16.18
CA SER A 221 10.17 -3.42 15.87
C SER A 221 11.00 -3.81 17.11
N ARG A 222 11.52 -5.01 17.15
CA ARG A 222 12.50 -5.44 18.15
C ARG A 222 13.89 -4.88 17.86
N VAL A 223 14.25 -4.80 16.59
CA VAL A 223 15.49 -4.21 16.10
C VAL A 223 15.12 -3.12 15.09
N CYS A 224 15.81 -1.98 15.11
CA CYS A 224 15.57 -0.91 14.14
C CYS A 224 15.80 -1.43 12.72
N GLY A 225 14.74 -1.39 11.90
CA GLY A 225 14.77 -1.82 10.53
C GLY A 225 15.22 -0.72 9.56
N GLN A 226 15.15 -1.04 8.30
CA GLN A 226 15.46 -0.13 7.20
C GLN A 226 14.35 -0.18 6.16
N VAL A 227 14.06 0.95 5.53
CA VAL A 227 13.14 1.04 4.40
C VAL A 227 13.85 1.63 3.20
N VAL A 228 13.62 1.04 2.05
CA VAL A 228 14.14 1.50 0.76
C VAL A 228 12.96 1.75 -0.17
N CYS A 229 12.81 3.00 -0.62
CA CYS A 229 11.86 3.36 -1.67
C CYS A 229 12.59 3.22 -3.02
N GLY A 230 12.38 2.10 -3.71
CA GLY A 230 13.13 1.79 -4.92
C GLY A 230 12.72 0.47 -5.56
N ASP A 231 13.39 0.16 -6.66
CA ASP A 231 13.16 -1.05 -7.44
C ASP A 231 13.76 -2.29 -6.75
N ALA A 232 13.00 -3.40 -6.77
CA ALA A 232 13.40 -4.65 -6.14
C ALA A 232 14.63 -5.29 -6.80
N GLN A 233 14.74 -5.20 -8.15
CA GLN A 233 15.88 -5.74 -8.90
C GLN A 233 17.17 -5.01 -8.50
N THR A 234 17.15 -3.67 -8.53
CA THR A 234 18.28 -2.83 -8.14
C THR A 234 18.70 -3.13 -6.70
N PHE A 235 17.73 -3.26 -5.77
CA PHE A 235 18.06 -3.61 -4.39
C PHE A 235 18.76 -4.97 -4.27
N VAL A 236 18.29 -5.98 -5.01
CA VAL A 236 18.90 -7.33 -4.97
C VAL A 236 20.32 -7.30 -5.50
N GLU A 237 20.58 -6.57 -6.56
CA GLU A 237 21.92 -6.46 -7.17
C GLU A 237 22.92 -5.73 -6.26
N GLU A 238 22.48 -4.65 -5.61
CA GLU A 238 23.38 -3.74 -4.88
C GLU A 238 23.46 -4.02 -3.38
N GLN A 239 22.37 -4.45 -2.74
CA GLN A 239 22.25 -4.41 -1.28
C GLN A 239 21.92 -5.76 -0.61
N LEU A 240 21.60 -6.79 -1.40
CA LEU A 240 21.31 -8.12 -0.86
C LEU A 240 22.60 -8.77 -0.33
N GLN A 241 22.50 -9.45 0.82
CA GLN A 241 23.62 -10.04 1.53
C GLN A 241 23.43 -11.55 1.70
N ASP A 242 24.55 -12.27 1.78
CA ASP A 242 24.53 -13.68 2.14
C ASP A 242 23.89 -13.89 3.51
N GLY A 243 23.08 -14.94 3.63
CA GLY A 243 22.34 -15.24 4.86
C GLY A 243 21.02 -14.47 5.02
N ASP A 244 20.62 -13.64 4.04
CA ASP A 244 19.30 -13.02 4.04
C ASP A 244 18.19 -14.05 3.84
N LEU A 245 17.07 -13.86 4.53
CA LEU A 245 15.78 -14.45 4.17
C LEU A 245 15.00 -13.41 3.37
N VAL A 246 14.75 -13.73 2.10
CA VAL A 246 14.09 -12.82 1.15
C VAL A 246 12.63 -13.23 0.99
N PHE A 247 11.70 -12.31 1.19
CA PHE A 247 10.29 -12.50 0.90
C PHE A 247 9.93 -11.76 -0.40
N ILE A 248 9.23 -12.45 -1.29
CA ILE A 248 8.96 -11.99 -2.66
C ILE A 248 7.47 -12.19 -2.93
N ASP A 249 6.73 -11.09 -3.02
CA ASP A 249 5.29 -11.05 -3.33
C ASP A 249 5.06 -10.04 -4.46
N PRO A 250 5.51 -10.35 -5.68
CA PRO A 250 5.49 -9.39 -6.78
C PRO A 250 4.05 -9.12 -7.23
N PRO A 251 3.81 -8.00 -7.91
CA PRO A 251 2.51 -7.71 -8.49
C PRO A 251 2.00 -8.83 -9.38
N TYR A 252 0.70 -9.14 -9.28
CA TYR A 252 0.02 -10.13 -10.13
C TYR A 252 -1.03 -9.50 -11.06
N SER A 253 -1.06 -8.18 -11.14
CA SER A 253 -1.92 -7.44 -12.06
C SER A 253 -1.13 -6.89 -13.24
N GLY A 254 -1.67 -7.01 -14.45
CA GLY A 254 -1.16 -6.33 -15.65
C GLY A 254 -1.41 -4.82 -15.65
N VAL A 255 -2.06 -4.30 -14.60
CA VAL A 255 -2.25 -2.87 -14.36
C VAL A 255 -1.27 -2.42 -13.29
N GLN A 256 -0.54 -1.36 -13.56
CA GLN A 256 0.42 -0.77 -12.63
C GLN A 256 -0.20 -0.47 -11.27
N TYR A 257 0.43 -0.95 -10.18
CA TYR A 257 -0.05 -0.71 -8.81
C TYR A 257 -0.07 0.77 -8.45
N SER A 258 0.76 1.56 -9.10
CA SER A 258 0.71 3.03 -8.99
C SER A 258 -0.63 3.64 -9.41
N ARG A 259 -1.44 2.96 -10.25
CA ARG A 259 -2.81 3.38 -10.56
C ARG A 259 -3.80 3.06 -9.45
N PHE A 260 -3.53 2.00 -8.67
CA PHE A 260 -4.43 1.59 -7.59
C PHE A 260 -4.25 2.40 -6.31
N TYR A 261 -3.11 3.08 -6.14
CA TYR A 261 -2.76 3.77 -4.90
C TYR A 261 -2.27 5.19 -5.09
N HIS A 262 -2.51 5.80 -6.28
CA HIS A 262 -2.00 7.15 -6.61
C HIS A 262 -2.45 8.24 -5.63
N VAL A 263 -3.66 8.14 -5.05
CA VAL A 263 -4.13 9.10 -4.03
C VAL A 263 -3.24 9.03 -2.78
N LEU A 264 -2.89 7.81 -2.35
CA LEU A 264 -2.02 7.60 -1.19
C LEU A 264 -0.59 8.05 -1.48
N GLU A 265 -0.12 7.81 -2.70
CA GLU A 265 1.19 8.24 -3.17
C GLU A 265 1.30 9.77 -3.21
N THR A 266 0.26 10.45 -3.66
CA THR A 266 0.20 11.93 -3.66
C THR A 266 0.25 12.48 -2.23
N VAL A 267 -0.49 11.88 -1.30
CA VAL A 267 -0.43 12.25 0.13
C VAL A 267 0.97 12.00 0.70
N ALA A 268 1.60 10.89 0.35
CA ALA A 268 2.96 10.57 0.83
C ALA A 268 4.02 11.54 0.28
N LYS A 269 3.93 11.88 -1.00
CA LYS A 269 4.81 12.86 -1.65
C LYS A 269 4.59 14.27 -1.16
N ARG A 270 3.39 14.60 -0.70
CA ARG A 270 3.00 15.95 -0.22
C ARG A 270 3.20 17.03 -1.30
N THR A 271 3.13 16.65 -2.55
CA THR A 271 3.30 17.53 -3.70
C THR A 271 2.04 17.56 -4.53
N ARG A 272 1.75 18.75 -5.08
CA ARG A 272 0.63 18.91 -6.02
C ARG A 272 0.91 18.10 -7.28
N VAL A 273 -0.15 17.50 -7.82
CA VAL A 273 -0.10 16.73 -9.05
C VAL A 273 -1.18 17.19 -10.00
N THR A 274 -0.87 17.22 -11.29
CA THR A 274 -1.87 17.39 -12.33
C THR A 274 -2.48 16.03 -12.64
N VAL A 275 -3.80 15.94 -12.59
CA VAL A 275 -4.52 14.67 -12.77
C VAL A 275 -5.43 14.71 -13.98
N SER A 276 -5.62 13.55 -14.62
CA SER A 276 -6.44 13.40 -15.82
C SER A 276 -7.32 12.15 -15.80
N GLY A 277 -8.29 12.13 -16.68
CA GLY A 277 -9.19 11.00 -16.90
C GLY A 277 -10.17 10.72 -15.74
N LYS A 278 -11.02 9.72 -15.91
CA LYS A 278 -12.05 9.32 -14.92
C LYS A 278 -11.46 8.86 -13.58
N GLY A 279 -10.24 8.29 -13.59
CA GLY A 279 -9.53 7.85 -12.39
C GLY A 279 -8.73 8.96 -11.72
N ARG A 280 -8.63 10.14 -12.30
CA ARG A 280 -7.84 11.27 -11.81
C ARG A 280 -6.40 10.86 -11.49
N TYR A 281 -5.76 10.26 -12.49
CA TYR A 281 -4.37 9.81 -12.36
C TYR A 281 -3.38 10.96 -12.59
N PRO A 282 -2.32 11.05 -11.82
CA PRO A 282 -1.12 11.76 -12.22
C PRO A 282 -0.58 11.24 -13.56
N SER A 283 0.23 12.02 -14.25
CA SER A 283 0.82 11.63 -15.54
C SER A 283 1.60 10.31 -15.41
N PHE A 284 1.84 9.65 -16.55
CA PHE A 284 2.56 8.36 -16.55
C PHE A 284 3.97 8.50 -15.95
N VAL A 285 4.66 9.59 -16.27
CA VAL A 285 6.04 9.85 -15.78
C VAL A 285 6.12 10.16 -14.29
N GLU A 286 5.04 10.69 -13.70
CA GLU A 286 4.98 10.98 -12.26
C GLU A 286 4.65 9.76 -11.39
N ARG A 287 4.23 8.65 -12.02
CA ARG A 287 3.84 7.42 -11.33
C ARG A 287 4.92 6.35 -11.44
N PRO A 288 5.33 5.69 -10.35
CA PRO A 288 6.26 4.57 -10.42
C PRO A 288 5.74 3.47 -11.36
N GLN A 289 6.62 2.93 -12.19
CA GLN A 289 6.32 1.85 -13.13
C GLN A 289 7.09 0.60 -12.75
N SER A 290 6.39 -0.52 -12.62
CA SER A 290 6.98 -1.82 -12.29
C SER A 290 6.99 -2.72 -13.52
N ALA A 291 8.14 -3.28 -13.86
CA ALA A 291 8.25 -4.28 -14.92
C ALA A 291 7.40 -5.54 -14.62
N PHE A 292 7.20 -5.86 -13.35
CA PHE A 292 6.36 -6.98 -12.89
C PHE A 292 4.86 -6.77 -13.12
N SER A 293 4.40 -5.53 -13.33
CA SER A 293 3.00 -5.18 -13.62
C SER A 293 2.74 -4.96 -15.12
N ASN A 294 3.49 -5.59 -16.00
CA ASN A 294 3.30 -5.48 -17.44
C ASN A 294 3.45 -6.88 -18.07
N LYS A 295 2.44 -7.31 -18.83
CA LYS A 295 2.42 -8.64 -19.48
C LYS A 295 3.62 -8.87 -20.41
N GLY A 296 4.13 -7.81 -21.05
CA GLY A 296 5.26 -7.93 -21.98
C GLY A 296 6.63 -8.02 -21.31
N THR A 297 6.74 -7.66 -20.01
CA THR A 297 8.05 -7.58 -19.32
C THR A 297 8.13 -8.40 -18.04
N SER A 298 7.01 -8.89 -17.53
CA SER A 298 6.94 -9.54 -16.22
C SER A 298 7.73 -10.85 -16.14
N GLU A 299 7.71 -11.68 -17.19
CA GLU A 299 8.45 -12.95 -17.24
C GLU A 299 9.96 -12.70 -17.23
N GLU A 300 10.42 -11.73 -18.02
CA GLU A 300 11.83 -11.32 -18.06
C GLU A 300 12.26 -10.71 -16.70
N ALA A 301 11.40 -9.88 -16.08
CA ALA A 301 11.69 -9.28 -14.79
C ALA A 301 11.83 -10.34 -13.68
N VAL A 302 10.97 -11.36 -13.67
CA VAL A 302 11.09 -12.50 -12.75
C VAL A 302 12.37 -13.28 -13.00
N GLY A 303 12.68 -13.59 -14.26
CA GLY A 303 13.90 -14.30 -14.63
C GLY A 303 15.16 -13.56 -14.16
N LYS A 304 15.25 -12.25 -14.40
CA LYS A 304 16.37 -11.41 -13.93
C LYS A 304 16.48 -11.42 -12.41
N LEU A 305 15.35 -11.28 -11.70
CA LEU A 305 15.33 -11.31 -10.24
C LEU A 305 15.84 -12.64 -9.69
N LEU A 306 15.39 -13.77 -10.26
CA LEU A 306 15.84 -15.10 -9.84
C LEU A 306 17.34 -15.32 -10.11
N VAL A 307 17.85 -14.84 -11.25
CA VAL A 307 19.29 -14.88 -11.57
C VAL A 307 20.10 -14.04 -10.58
N ALA A 308 19.64 -12.83 -10.25
CA ALA A 308 20.32 -11.98 -9.28
C ALA A 308 20.33 -12.61 -7.87
N LEU A 309 19.23 -13.21 -7.45
CA LEU A 309 19.11 -13.95 -6.19
C LEU A 309 20.06 -15.15 -6.12
N SER A 310 20.23 -15.88 -7.24
CA SER A 310 21.08 -17.08 -7.27
C SER A 310 22.57 -16.79 -7.07
N LYS A 311 23.00 -15.55 -7.26
CA LYS A 311 24.38 -15.10 -7.03
C LYS A 311 24.70 -14.88 -5.54
N LYS A 312 23.70 -14.97 -4.65
CA LYS A 312 23.83 -14.75 -3.20
C LYS A 312 23.38 -16.01 -2.44
N ARG A 313 24.00 -16.30 -1.32
CA ARG A 313 23.64 -17.44 -0.44
C ARG A 313 22.43 -17.06 0.43
N VAL A 314 21.26 -16.98 -0.20
CA VAL A 314 19.99 -16.59 0.44
C VAL A 314 18.97 -17.72 0.38
N VAL A 315 17.98 -17.65 1.27
CA VAL A 315 16.74 -18.41 1.14
C VAL A 315 15.66 -17.41 0.70
N ALA A 316 14.92 -17.73 -0.38
CA ALA A 316 13.82 -16.89 -0.81
C ALA A 316 12.48 -17.60 -0.63
N VAL A 317 11.48 -16.86 -0.16
CA VAL A 317 10.09 -17.31 -0.03
C VAL A 317 9.24 -16.47 -0.98
N VAL A 318 8.75 -17.10 -2.03
CA VAL A 318 7.89 -16.45 -3.04
C VAL A 318 6.44 -16.80 -2.78
N THR A 319 5.54 -15.82 -2.81
CA THR A 319 4.10 -16.05 -2.80
C THR A 319 3.48 -15.56 -4.10
N PHE A 320 2.66 -16.39 -4.74
CA PHE A 320 1.96 -16.01 -5.98
C PHE A 320 0.71 -16.88 -6.20
N PRO A 321 -0.36 -16.36 -6.85
CA PRO A 321 -1.49 -17.18 -7.28
C PRO A 321 -1.05 -18.34 -8.16
N CYS A 322 -1.62 -19.53 -7.94
CA CYS A 322 -1.31 -20.73 -8.74
C CYS A 322 -1.64 -20.51 -10.21
N GLU A 323 -2.78 -19.90 -10.47
CA GLU A 323 -3.35 -19.70 -11.79
C GLU A 323 -2.73 -18.51 -12.52
N LEU A 324 -2.94 -18.45 -13.86
CA LEU A 324 -2.44 -17.36 -14.70
C LEU A 324 -3.08 -16.03 -14.34
N CYS A 325 -2.26 -15.05 -14.01
CA CYS A 325 -2.66 -13.70 -13.68
C CYS A 325 -2.64 -12.77 -14.92
N SER A 326 -3.27 -11.60 -14.79
CA SER A 326 -3.39 -10.66 -15.92
C SER A 326 -2.05 -10.05 -16.38
N ASN A 327 -1.00 -10.14 -15.57
CA ASN A 327 0.36 -9.78 -15.95
C ASN A 327 1.12 -10.89 -16.71
N GLY A 328 0.49 -12.04 -16.99
CA GLY A 328 1.09 -13.16 -17.72
C GLY A 328 1.83 -14.19 -16.86
N LEU A 329 2.00 -13.93 -15.56
CA LEU A 329 2.64 -14.83 -14.60
C LEU A 329 1.65 -15.77 -13.91
N SER A 330 2.16 -16.90 -13.45
CA SER A 330 1.51 -17.78 -12.47
C SER A 330 2.55 -18.30 -11.49
N GLY A 331 2.11 -18.77 -10.33
CA GLY A 331 3.01 -19.38 -9.37
C GLY A 331 3.73 -20.61 -9.94
N ARG A 332 3.07 -21.38 -10.85
CA ARG A 332 3.68 -22.51 -11.55
C ARG A 332 4.81 -22.06 -12.46
N LYS A 333 4.59 -21.05 -13.33
CA LYS A 333 5.65 -20.51 -14.20
C LYS A 333 6.85 -20.01 -13.39
N ILE A 334 6.59 -19.28 -12.29
CA ILE A 334 7.67 -18.82 -11.41
C ILE A 334 8.43 -20.00 -10.80
N GLY A 335 7.71 -21.06 -10.39
CA GLY A 335 8.32 -22.28 -9.86
C GLY A 335 9.20 -23.00 -10.90
N ASP A 336 8.74 -23.10 -12.14
CA ASP A 336 9.49 -23.74 -13.25
C ASP A 336 10.78 -22.97 -13.56
N GLU A 337 10.72 -21.64 -13.63
CA GLU A 337 11.92 -20.81 -13.81
C GLU A 337 12.87 -20.93 -12.60
N ALA A 338 12.33 -20.92 -11.38
CA ALA A 338 13.13 -21.04 -10.17
C ALA A 338 13.86 -22.40 -10.08
N ARG A 339 13.25 -23.51 -10.54
CA ARG A 339 13.88 -24.85 -10.54
C ARG A 339 15.14 -24.94 -11.38
N LYS A 340 15.30 -24.06 -12.36
CA LYS A 340 16.53 -23.99 -13.16
C LYS A 340 17.74 -23.58 -12.29
N LEU A 341 17.51 -22.73 -11.27
CA LEU A 341 18.56 -22.12 -10.47
C LEU A 341 18.60 -22.60 -8.99
N PHE A 342 17.47 -23.05 -8.46
CA PHE A 342 17.27 -23.37 -7.05
C PHE A 342 16.72 -24.77 -6.84
N GLU A 343 16.91 -25.31 -5.64
CA GLU A 343 16.07 -26.35 -5.07
C GLU A 343 14.76 -25.69 -4.59
N VAL A 344 13.61 -26.17 -5.10
CA VAL A 344 12.30 -25.54 -4.88
C VAL A 344 11.39 -26.47 -4.09
N THR A 345 10.93 -26.00 -2.94
CA THR A 345 9.85 -26.66 -2.17
C THR A 345 8.54 -25.89 -2.40
N GLU A 346 7.48 -26.58 -2.77
CA GLU A 346 6.16 -25.99 -3.00
C GLU A 346 5.20 -26.30 -1.85
N ILE A 347 4.44 -25.27 -1.44
CA ILE A 347 3.37 -25.39 -0.47
C ILE A 347 2.13 -24.69 -1.04
N GLN A 348 1.03 -25.42 -1.17
CA GLN A 348 -0.23 -24.87 -1.65
C GLN A 348 -1.12 -24.46 -0.49
N ARG A 349 -1.76 -23.29 -0.61
CA ARG A 349 -2.71 -22.79 0.38
C ARG A 349 -3.96 -22.23 -0.30
N ARG A 350 -5.14 -22.69 0.11
CA ARG A 350 -6.41 -22.13 -0.35
C ARG A 350 -6.58 -20.72 0.27
N ASN A 351 -6.83 -19.75 -0.58
CA ASN A 351 -7.04 -18.36 -0.18
C ASN A 351 -8.24 -17.77 -0.94
N ASP A 352 -8.93 -16.79 -0.33
CA ASP A 352 -9.99 -16.04 -0.98
C ASP A 352 -9.36 -14.78 -1.60
N PHE A 353 -9.41 -14.68 -2.89
CA PHE A 353 -8.91 -13.53 -3.62
C PHE A 353 -10.05 -12.55 -3.91
N SER A 354 -9.83 -11.27 -3.66
CA SER A 354 -10.74 -10.22 -4.08
C SER A 354 -10.33 -9.72 -5.46
N THR A 355 -11.15 -10.00 -6.47
CA THR A 355 -10.94 -9.46 -7.81
C THR A 355 -11.23 -7.96 -7.84
N LEU A 356 -10.45 -7.22 -8.61
CA LEU A 356 -10.65 -5.79 -8.85
C LEU A 356 -11.93 -5.57 -9.68
N GLY A 357 -12.94 -4.91 -9.11
CA GLY A 357 -14.06 -4.35 -9.87
C GLY A 357 -15.04 -5.36 -10.43
N GLY A 358 -15.40 -6.41 -9.69
CA GLY A 358 -16.52 -7.28 -10.03
C GLY A 358 -17.85 -6.63 -9.68
N ASN A 359 -18.76 -6.55 -10.63
CA ASN A 359 -20.19 -6.31 -10.36
C ASN A 359 -20.75 -7.66 -9.89
N ASN A 360 -21.48 -7.70 -8.77
CA ASN A 360 -22.01 -8.93 -8.16
C ASN A 360 -22.94 -9.74 -9.09
N THR A 361 -23.35 -9.16 -10.22
CA THR A 361 -24.20 -9.79 -11.24
C THR A 361 -23.43 -10.45 -12.39
N ILE A 362 -22.13 -10.15 -12.59
CA ILE A 362 -21.38 -10.61 -13.78
C ILE A 362 -20.05 -11.32 -13.41
N ARG A 363 -19.47 -11.03 -12.26
CA ARG A 363 -18.28 -11.71 -11.73
C ARG A 363 -18.29 -11.70 -10.23
N ASP A 364 -18.17 -12.89 -9.63
CA ASP A 364 -17.94 -13.01 -8.19
C ASP A 364 -16.75 -12.15 -7.76
N ALA A 365 -16.99 -11.13 -6.93
CA ALA A 365 -15.95 -10.25 -6.41
C ALA A 365 -14.93 -11.00 -5.51
N ARG A 366 -15.21 -12.26 -5.19
CA ARG A 366 -14.34 -13.18 -4.43
C ARG A 366 -14.23 -14.50 -5.16
N GLN A 367 -13.11 -14.70 -5.83
CA GLN A 367 -12.77 -16.03 -6.37
C GLN A 367 -11.93 -16.81 -5.35
N LYS A 368 -12.29 -18.07 -5.13
CA LYS A 368 -11.43 -19.02 -4.40
C LYS A 368 -10.23 -19.28 -5.29
N THR A 369 -9.05 -18.90 -4.86
CA THR A 369 -7.80 -19.18 -5.57
C THR A 369 -6.86 -19.97 -4.68
N THR A 370 -6.02 -20.77 -5.29
CA THR A 370 -4.90 -21.42 -4.61
C THR A 370 -3.69 -20.51 -4.72
N GLU A 371 -3.08 -20.19 -3.58
CA GLU A 371 -1.83 -19.46 -3.52
C GLU A 371 -0.68 -20.46 -3.32
N LEU A 372 0.35 -20.35 -4.15
CA LEU A 372 1.59 -21.09 -4.01
C LEU A 372 2.56 -20.30 -3.11
N ILE A 373 3.20 -21.02 -2.21
CA ILE A 373 4.35 -20.56 -1.47
C ILE A 373 5.52 -21.41 -1.95
N LEU A 374 6.50 -20.80 -2.59
CA LEU A 374 7.71 -21.43 -3.09
C LEU A 374 8.86 -21.08 -2.15
N VAL A 375 9.57 -22.08 -1.64
CA VAL A 375 10.79 -21.90 -0.87
C VAL A 375 11.97 -22.25 -1.74
N LEU A 376 12.79 -21.26 -2.06
CA LEU A 376 13.94 -21.38 -2.95
C LEU A 376 15.23 -21.48 -2.11
N ARG A 377 15.99 -22.54 -2.29
CA ARG A 377 17.30 -22.75 -1.64
C ARG A 377 18.37 -23.01 -2.68
N HIS A 378 19.61 -22.62 -2.38
CA HIS A 378 20.70 -22.96 -3.25
C HIS A 378 20.78 -24.47 -3.49
N LYS A 379 20.98 -24.87 -4.75
CA LYS A 379 21.30 -26.25 -5.08
C LYS A 379 22.60 -26.65 -4.38
N LYS A 380 22.56 -27.73 -3.64
CA LYS A 380 23.79 -28.32 -3.11
C LYS A 380 24.64 -28.74 -4.30
N HIS A 381 25.80 -28.13 -4.51
CA HIS A 381 26.77 -28.72 -5.41
C HIS A 381 27.06 -30.13 -4.90
N CYS A 382 26.71 -31.15 -5.65
CA CYS A 382 27.32 -32.46 -5.47
C CYS A 382 28.82 -32.25 -5.66
N VAL A 383 29.58 -32.21 -4.56
CA VAL A 383 31.04 -32.40 -4.62
C VAL A 383 31.21 -33.81 -5.13
N ILE A 384 31.41 -33.98 -6.44
CA ILE A 384 31.93 -35.18 -6.98
C ILE A 384 33.32 -35.30 -6.36
N LYS A 385 33.45 -36.18 -5.36
CA LYS A 385 34.75 -36.57 -4.86
C LYS A 385 35.45 -37.28 -6.04
N SER A 386 36.39 -36.56 -6.65
CA SER A 386 37.38 -37.14 -7.55
C SER A 386 38.33 -38.05 -6.75
#